data_25b211b9efda6abff6db2e3695baa9c2
#
_entry.id   25b211b9efda6abff6db2e3695baa9c2
#
_cell.length_a   1.000
_cell.length_b   1.000
_cell.length_c   1.000
_cell.angle_alpha   90.00
_cell.angle_beta   90.00
_cell.angle_gamma   90.00
#
_symmetry.space_group_name_H-M   'P 1'
#
loop_
_entity.id
_entity.type
_entity.pdbx_description
1 polymer ?
#
loop_
_entity_poly.entity_id
_entity_poly.type
_entity_poly.pdbx_seq_one_letter_code
_entity_poly.pdbx_strand_id
1 'polypeptide(L)'
;LSSFVGREREQADIAQRLQSNRLVTLTGPGGSGKTRLALRVAEAMIASYPDGVWLAELTPLSDPALILPTIAAVFGVREMAGRTLLDGLLRHLRDRQTLLVLDNCEHLIEASAQLIETLLRGAPRLRVLATSREPLGHFFLYQ
;
A
#
# COMPACT_ATOMS: atom_id res chain seq x y z
N LEU A 1 18.35 13.88 0.98
CA LEU A 1 19.74 13.92 1.40
C LEU A 1 19.87 13.76 2.87
N SER A 2 20.26 14.86 3.53
CA SER A 2 20.41 14.83 4.97
C SER A 2 19.12 14.40 5.66
N SER A 3 17.97 14.83 5.13
CA SER A 3 16.68 14.42 5.67
C SER A 3 16.50 12.92 5.63
N PHE A 4 17.11 12.28 4.64
CA PHE A 4 16.96 10.83 4.50
C PHE A 4 17.86 10.09 5.48
N VAL A 5 19.08 10.59 5.68
CA VAL A 5 19.98 10.00 6.65
C VAL A 5 19.39 10.04 8.06
N GLY A 6 18.62 11.09 8.38
CA GLY A 6 17.99 11.21 9.69
C GLY A 6 16.73 10.36 9.89
N ARG A 7 16.36 9.53 8.92
CA ARG A 7 15.09 8.80 8.94
C ARG A 7 15.19 7.33 9.34
N GLU A 8 16.34 6.87 9.77
CA GLU A 8 16.47 5.48 10.22
C GLU A 8 15.53 5.16 11.37
N ARG A 9 15.38 6.13 12.29
CA ARG A 9 14.45 5.96 13.42
C ARG A 9 13.02 5.89 12.93
N GLU A 10 12.66 6.71 11.96
CA GLU A 10 11.31 6.66 11.36
C GLU A 10 11.08 5.35 10.64
N GLN A 11 12.08 4.85 9.92
CA GLN A 11 11.97 3.56 9.24
C GLN A 11 11.67 2.45 10.22
N ALA A 12 12.42 2.40 11.33
CA ALA A 12 12.22 1.37 12.34
C ALA A 12 10.85 1.48 12.98
N ASP A 13 10.38 2.70 13.23
CA ASP A 13 9.09 2.94 13.83
C ASP A 13 7.96 2.49 12.90
N ILE A 14 8.06 2.80 11.61
CA ILE A 14 7.06 2.39 10.63
C ILE A 14 7.03 0.87 10.50
N ALA A 15 8.20 0.24 10.45
CA ALA A 15 8.29 -1.21 10.36
C ALA A 15 7.61 -1.86 11.57
N GLN A 16 7.82 -1.32 12.75
CA GLN A 16 7.19 -1.81 13.96
C GLN A 16 5.67 -1.64 13.91
N ARG A 17 5.20 -0.50 13.40
CA ARG A 17 3.78 -0.25 13.30
C ARG A 17 3.10 -1.16 12.30
N LEU A 18 3.80 -1.55 11.25
CA LEU A 18 3.28 -2.54 10.30
C LEU A 18 3.12 -3.92 10.91
N GLN A 19 3.83 -4.21 12.00
CA GLN A 19 3.64 -5.47 12.71
C GLN A 19 2.34 -5.48 13.52
N SER A 20 1.91 -4.31 13.98
CA SER A 20 0.72 -4.17 14.81
C SER A 20 -0.51 -3.71 14.03
N ASN A 21 -0.33 -3.14 12.87
CA ASN A 21 -1.43 -2.57 12.08
C ASN A 21 -1.35 -3.07 10.66
N ARG A 22 -2.49 -3.37 10.07
CA ARG A 22 -2.55 -3.90 8.72
C ARG A 22 -2.51 -2.80 7.67
N LEU A 23 -2.76 -1.56 8.06
CA LEU A 23 -2.62 -0.39 7.20
C LEU A 23 -1.87 0.70 7.96
N VAL A 24 -0.80 1.17 7.37
CA VAL A 24 -0.07 2.36 7.85
C VAL A 24 -0.04 3.36 6.72
N THR A 25 -0.49 4.58 6.98
CA THR A 25 -0.49 5.66 5.99
C THR A 25 0.55 6.71 6.39
N LEU A 26 1.47 6.97 5.49
CA LEU A 26 2.43 8.06 5.66
C LEU A 26 1.78 9.32 5.09
N THR A 27 1.52 10.30 5.94
CA THR A 27 0.91 11.55 5.51
C THR A 27 1.92 12.69 5.56
N GLY A 28 1.68 13.69 4.75
CA GLY A 28 2.51 14.87 4.71
C GLY A 28 2.40 15.58 3.38
N PRO A 29 2.89 16.82 3.32
CA PRO A 29 2.81 17.60 2.08
C PRO A 29 3.66 16.99 0.97
N GLY A 30 3.37 17.35 -0.28
CA GLY A 30 4.17 16.95 -1.41
C GLY A 30 5.62 17.38 -1.22
N GLY A 31 6.55 16.52 -1.62
CA GLY A 31 7.97 16.80 -1.47
C GLY A 31 8.54 16.55 -0.09
N SER A 32 7.75 15.96 0.82
CA SER A 32 8.22 15.68 2.18
C SER A 32 9.07 14.41 2.29
N GLY A 33 9.26 13.68 1.19
CA GLY A 33 10.06 12.47 1.20
C GLY A 33 9.28 11.21 1.57
N LYS A 34 7.95 11.27 1.53
CA LYS A 34 7.10 10.12 1.87
C LYS A 34 7.40 8.90 1.01
N THR A 35 7.51 9.11 -0.30
CA THR A 35 7.78 8.02 -1.24
C THR A 35 9.10 7.33 -0.93
N ARG A 36 10.16 8.13 -0.70
CA ARG A 36 11.47 7.57 -0.40
C ARG A 36 11.45 6.80 0.91
N LEU A 37 10.76 7.34 1.90
CA LEU A 37 10.65 6.68 3.20
C LEU A 37 9.89 5.35 3.05
N ALA A 38 8.78 5.36 2.33
CA ALA A 38 7.99 4.14 2.09
C ALA A 38 8.84 3.08 1.37
N LEU A 39 9.60 3.46 0.36
CA LEU A 39 10.44 2.53 -0.38
C LEU A 39 11.55 1.96 0.49
N ARG A 40 12.13 2.76 1.38
CA ARG A 40 13.16 2.27 2.30
C ARG A 40 12.59 1.29 3.32
N VAL A 41 11.41 1.59 3.84
CA VAL A 41 10.73 0.66 4.75
C VAL A 41 10.42 -0.64 4.01
N ALA A 42 9.91 -0.54 2.80
CA ALA A 42 9.57 -1.71 1.98
C ALA A 42 10.79 -2.59 1.76
N GLU A 43 11.92 -1.99 1.39
CA GLU A 43 13.19 -2.70 1.21
C GLU A 43 13.59 -3.46 2.47
N ALA A 44 13.50 -2.78 3.61
CA ALA A 44 13.89 -3.36 4.89
C ALA A 44 12.95 -4.48 5.32
N MET A 45 11.74 -4.53 4.78
CA MET A 45 10.71 -5.49 5.18
C MET A 45 10.62 -6.71 4.27
N ILE A 46 11.43 -6.78 3.21
CA ILE A 46 11.36 -7.89 2.24
C ILE A 46 11.46 -9.25 2.92
N ALA A 47 12.36 -9.38 3.87
CA ALA A 47 12.56 -10.65 4.56
C ALA A 47 11.36 -11.06 5.43
N SER A 48 10.51 -10.10 5.80
CA SER A 48 9.35 -10.36 6.65
C SER A 48 8.10 -10.79 5.87
N TYR A 49 8.14 -10.69 4.55
CA TYR A 49 6.99 -11.01 3.70
C TYR A 49 7.35 -12.10 2.70
N PRO A 50 7.06 -13.37 3.04
CA PRO A 50 7.43 -14.49 2.18
C PRO A 50 6.88 -14.39 0.76
N ASP A 51 5.72 -13.77 0.60
CA ASP A 51 5.08 -13.64 -0.72
C ASP A 51 5.37 -12.29 -1.36
N GLY A 52 6.30 -11.53 -0.80
CA GLY A 52 6.88 -10.38 -1.44
C GLY A 52 6.33 -9.04 -1.00
N VAL A 53 7.05 -8.01 -1.42
CA VAL A 53 6.69 -6.61 -1.24
C VAL A 53 6.45 -6.04 -2.64
N TRP A 54 5.28 -5.42 -2.83
CA TRP A 54 4.83 -5.01 -4.16
C TRP A 54 4.47 -3.54 -4.15
N LEU A 55 4.87 -2.82 -5.20
CA LEU A 55 4.63 -1.38 -5.31
C LEU A 55 3.61 -1.09 -6.40
N ALA A 56 2.57 -0.35 -6.06
CA ALA A 56 1.62 0.20 -7.02
C ALA A 56 1.68 1.72 -6.94
N GLU A 57 1.98 2.35 -8.07
CA GLU A 57 2.06 3.80 -8.15
C GLU A 57 0.78 4.36 -8.75
N LEU A 58 0.13 5.26 -8.00
CA LEU A 58 -1.15 5.84 -8.42
C LEU A 58 -0.98 7.23 -9.05
N THR A 59 0.23 7.76 -9.07
CA THR A 59 0.51 9.10 -9.59
C THR A 59 -0.11 9.36 -10.97
N PRO A 60 0.04 8.44 -11.95
CA PRO A 60 -0.50 8.72 -13.29
C PRO A 60 -2.01 8.60 -13.39
N LEU A 61 -2.69 8.13 -12.36
CA LEU A 61 -4.12 7.88 -12.44
C LEU A 61 -4.94 9.11 -12.09
N SER A 62 -5.95 9.41 -12.89
CA SER A 62 -6.94 10.44 -12.58
C SER A 62 -8.34 9.83 -12.43
N ASP A 63 -8.53 8.60 -12.88
CA ASP A 63 -9.81 7.92 -12.84
C ASP A 63 -9.79 6.86 -11.72
N PRO A 64 -10.68 6.98 -10.72
CA PRO A 64 -10.74 5.98 -9.63
C PRO A 64 -10.97 4.55 -10.10
N ALA A 65 -11.64 4.38 -11.23
CA ALA A 65 -11.90 3.04 -11.77
C ALA A 65 -10.62 2.30 -12.17
N LEU A 66 -9.50 3.02 -12.30
CA LEU A 66 -8.23 2.40 -12.71
C LEU A 66 -7.38 1.91 -11.55
N ILE A 67 -7.79 2.20 -10.30
CA ILE A 67 -7.01 1.77 -9.13
C ILE A 67 -6.95 0.24 -9.05
N LEU A 68 -8.10 -0.40 -9.13
CA LEU A 68 -8.16 -1.87 -9.05
C LEU A 68 -7.38 -2.55 -10.17
N PRO A 69 -7.57 -2.17 -11.44
CA PRO A 69 -6.75 -2.77 -12.51
C PRO A 69 -5.25 -2.54 -12.33
N THR A 70 -4.86 -1.38 -11.79
CA THR A 70 -3.45 -1.07 -11.56
C THR A 70 -2.86 -2.01 -10.51
N ILE A 71 -3.55 -2.20 -9.40
CA ILE A 71 -3.10 -3.11 -8.36
C ILE A 71 -3.09 -4.55 -8.87
N ALA A 72 -4.15 -4.96 -9.55
CA ALA A 72 -4.23 -6.31 -10.10
C ALA A 72 -3.06 -6.60 -11.04
N ALA A 73 -2.70 -5.62 -11.88
CA ALA A 73 -1.58 -5.77 -12.81
C ALA A 73 -0.25 -5.96 -12.08
N VAL A 74 -0.05 -5.27 -10.96
CA VAL A 74 1.15 -5.42 -10.16
C VAL A 74 1.31 -6.88 -9.72
N PHE A 75 0.22 -7.53 -9.34
CA PHE A 75 0.26 -8.92 -8.90
C PHE A 75 0.10 -9.93 -10.06
N GLY A 76 0.01 -9.44 -11.29
CA GLY A 76 -0.16 -10.32 -12.45
C GLY A 76 -1.54 -10.95 -12.55
N VAL A 77 -2.53 -10.36 -11.90
CA VAL A 77 -3.91 -10.86 -11.93
C VAL A 77 -4.64 -10.25 -13.12
N ARG A 78 -5.28 -11.10 -13.92
CA ARG A 78 -6.00 -10.68 -15.12
C ARG A 78 -7.49 -10.98 -15.00
N GLU A 79 -8.28 -10.27 -15.80
CA GLU A 79 -9.69 -10.57 -15.92
C GLU A 79 -9.87 -11.96 -16.50
N MET A 80 -10.85 -12.67 -15.96
CA MET A 80 -11.19 -14.02 -16.43
C MET A 80 -12.70 -14.14 -16.58
N ALA A 81 -13.12 -14.97 -17.51
CA ALA A 81 -14.55 -15.23 -17.72
C ALA A 81 -15.15 -15.84 -16.44
N GLY A 82 -16.34 -15.37 -16.09
CA GLY A 82 -17.07 -15.90 -14.94
C GLY A 82 -16.63 -15.38 -13.59
N ARG A 83 -15.73 -14.38 -13.56
CA ARG A 83 -15.20 -13.88 -12.30
C ARG A 83 -14.81 -12.41 -12.46
N THR A 84 -15.11 -11.58 -11.44
CA THR A 84 -14.69 -10.19 -11.46
C THR A 84 -13.19 -10.08 -11.21
N LEU A 85 -12.61 -8.97 -11.63
CA LEU A 85 -11.19 -8.70 -11.36
C LEU A 85 -10.92 -8.64 -9.87
N LEU A 86 -11.84 -8.05 -9.10
CA LEU A 86 -11.72 -7.99 -7.65
C LEU A 86 -11.69 -9.39 -7.04
N ASP A 87 -12.57 -10.26 -7.46
CA ASP A 87 -12.57 -11.66 -6.98
C ASP A 87 -11.25 -12.35 -7.29
N GLY A 88 -10.72 -12.13 -8.49
CA GLY A 88 -9.44 -12.68 -8.88
C GLY A 88 -8.30 -12.19 -7.98
N LEU A 89 -8.30 -10.89 -7.71
CA LEU A 89 -7.27 -10.30 -6.85
C LEU A 89 -7.38 -10.82 -5.42
N LEU A 90 -8.60 -10.90 -4.88
CA LEU A 90 -8.81 -11.42 -3.53
C LEU A 90 -8.37 -12.88 -3.41
N ARG A 91 -8.68 -13.71 -4.41
CA ARG A 91 -8.21 -15.10 -4.42
C ARG A 91 -6.69 -15.18 -4.42
N HIS A 92 -6.05 -14.32 -5.19
CA HIS A 92 -4.59 -14.27 -5.24
C HIS A 92 -3.99 -13.90 -3.90
N LEU A 93 -4.57 -12.94 -3.21
CA LEU A 93 -4.01 -12.38 -1.97
C LEU A 93 -4.40 -13.15 -0.71
N ARG A 94 -5.48 -13.92 -0.75
CA ARG A 94 -6.11 -14.49 0.45
C ARG A 94 -5.15 -15.25 1.34
N ASP A 95 -4.33 -16.10 0.77
CA ASP A 95 -3.44 -16.98 1.53
C ASP A 95 -1.98 -16.53 1.49
N ARG A 96 -1.72 -15.33 0.97
CA ARG A 96 -0.37 -14.82 0.82
C ARG A 96 -0.07 -13.79 1.88
N GLN A 97 1.16 -13.82 2.36
CA GLN A 97 1.65 -12.83 3.31
C GLN A 97 2.46 -11.80 2.53
N THR A 98 1.78 -10.77 2.07
CA THR A 98 2.34 -9.72 1.21
C THR A 98 2.24 -8.35 1.84
N LEU A 99 3.16 -7.49 1.45
CA LEU A 99 3.07 -6.06 1.73
C LEU A 99 2.82 -5.34 0.41
N LEU A 100 1.74 -4.60 0.34
CA LEU A 100 1.43 -3.74 -0.78
C LEU A 100 1.77 -2.30 -0.42
N VAL A 101 2.67 -1.69 -1.16
CA VAL A 101 2.98 -0.27 -1.02
C VAL A 101 2.18 0.48 -2.08
N LEU A 102 1.31 1.37 -1.61
CA LEU A 102 0.45 2.17 -2.47
C LEU A 102 0.91 3.61 -2.42
N ASP A 103 1.57 4.04 -3.48
CA ASP A 103 2.19 5.36 -3.48
C ASP A 103 1.29 6.39 -4.16
N ASN A 104 1.18 7.54 -3.49
CA ASN A 104 0.54 8.73 -4.06
C ASN A 104 -0.97 8.60 -4.21
N CYS A 105 -1.64 8.37 -3.08
CA CYS A 105 -3.11 8.24 -3.05
C CYS A 105 -3.83 9.59 -3.07
N GLU A 106 -3.09 10.71 -3.12
CA GLU A 106 -3.64 12.06 -2.90
C GLU A 106 -4.82 12.43 -3.78
N HIS A 107 -4.81 11.96 -5.02
CA HIS A 107 -5.87 12.32 -5.97
C HIS A 107 -7.09 11.43 -5.86
N LEU A 108 -6.96 10.31 -5.16
CA LEU A 108 -7.95 9.24 -5.18
C LEU A 108 -8.17 8.68 -3.79
N ILE A 109 -8.18 9.56 -2.79
CA ILE A 109 -8.19 9.16 -1.38
C ILE A 109 -9.38 8.27 -1.04
N GLU A 110 -10.58 8.70 -1.41
CA GLU A 110 -11.79 7.99 -1.06
C GLU A 110 -11.86 6.61 -1.71
N ALA A 111 -11.59 6.57 -3.01
CA ALA A 111 -11.62 5.31 -3.74
C ALA A 111 -10.52 4.37 -3.29
N SER A 112 -9.33 4.92 -2.98
CA SER A 112 -8.22 4.13 -2.46
C SER A 112 -8.56 3.53 -1.10
N ALA A 113 -9.14 4.34 -0.20
CA ALA A 113 -9.53 3.88 1.12
C ALA A 113 -10.57 2.76 1.05
N GLN A 114 -11.55 2.91 0.18
CA GLN A 114 -12.60 1.89 0.00
C GLN A 114 -12.01 0.57 -0.52
N LEU A 115 -11.14 0.66 -1.51
CA LEU A 115 -10.54 -0.54 -2.08
C LEU A 115 -9.61 -1.22 -1.06
N ILE A 116 -8.79 -0.44 -0.35
CA ILE A 116 -7.92 -0.99 0.67
C ILE A 116 -8.73 -1.74 1.73
N GLU A 117 -9.84 -1.13 2.18
CA GLU A 117 -10.70 -1.78 3.17
C GLU A 117 -11.23 -3.11 2.65
N THR A 118 -11.69 -3.14 1.41
CA THR A 118 -12.18 -4.36 0.78
C THR A 118 -11.09 -5.43 0.72
N LEU A 119 -9.88 -5.04 0.30
CA LEU A 119 -8.76 -5.99 0.20
C LEU A 119 -8.36 -6.53 1.57
N LEU A 120 -8.31 -5.67 2.58
CA LEU A 120 -7.93 -6.10 3.92
C LEU A 120 -8.95 -7.04 4.54
N ARG A 121 -10.24 -6.85 4.23
CA ARG A 121 -11.28 -7.77 4.70
C ARG A 121 -11.17 -9.14 4.05
N GLY A 122 -10.87 -9.17 2.76
CA GLY A 122 -10.85 -10.43 2.01
C GLY A 122 -9.50 -11.13 1.99
N ALA A 123 -8.44 -10.47 2.45
CA ALA A 123 -7.09 -11.02 2.45
C ALA A 123 -6.46 -10.80 3.82
N PRO A 124 -6.68 -11.72 4.76
CA PRO A 124 -6.33 -11.48 6.18
C PRO A 124 -4.85 -11.32 6.45
N ARG A 125 -3.98 -11.78 5.56
CA ARG A 125 -2.53 -11.68 5.76
C ARG A 125 -1.89 -10.54 4.97
N LEU A 126 -2.69 -9.78 4.23
CA LEU A 126 -2.22 -8.62 3.50
C LEU A 126 -1.96 -7.45 4.44
N ARG A 127 -0.88 -6.74 4.21
CA ARG A 127 -0.60 -5.46 4.86
C ARG A 127 -0.36 -4.40 3.80
N VAL A 128 -0.74 -3.16 4.12
CA VAL A 128 -0.66 -2.05 3.18
C VAL A 128 0.09 -0.89 3.82
N LEU A 129 1.06 -0.38 3.08
CA LEU A 129 1.76 0.86 3.41
C LEU A 129 1.42 1.87 2.33
N ALA A 130 0.71 2.92 2.68
CA ALA A 130 0.24 3.91 1.72
C ALA A 130 0.88 5.26 1.96
N THR A 131 1.07 6.03 0.91
CA THR A 131 1.47 7.43 1.03
C THR A 131 0.36 8.32 0.50
N SER A 132 0.10 9.42 1.20
CA SER A 132 -0.96 10.34 0.84
C SER A 132 -0.75 11.67 1.55
N ARG A 133 -1.37 12.74 1.03
CA ARG A 133 -1.38 14.01 1.75
C ARG A 133 -2.32 13.99 2.94
N GLU A 134 -3.34 13.16 2.87
CA GLU A 134 -4.39 13.07 3.89
C GLU A 134 -4.56 11.63 4.34
N PRO A 135 -5.10 11.41 5.54
CA PRO A 135 -5.33 10.07 6.05
C PRO A 135 -6.27 9.25 5.18
N LEU A 136 -6.04 7.94 5.15
CA LEU A 136 -6.90 6.96 4.49
C LEU A 136 -7.70 6.22 5.55
N GLY A 137 -8.90 6.71 5.84
CA GLY A 137 -9.81 6.03 6.74
C GLY A 137 -9.39 6.10 8.21
N HIS A 138 -9.80 5.07 8.97
CA HIS A 138 -9.66 5.03 10.43
C HIS A 138 -8.48 4.20 10.91
N PHE A 139 -7.63 3.76 10.01
CA PHE A 139 -6.48 2.94 10.36
C PHE A 139 -5.33 3.81 10.82
N PHE A 140 -4.24 3.19 11.23
CA PHE A 140 -3.12 3.90 11.80
C PHE A 140 -2.52 4.93 10.85
N LEU A 141 -2.21 6.11 11.39
CA LEU A 141 -1.55 7.19 10.69
C LEU A 141 -0.14 7.37 11.19
N TYR A 142 0.75 7.69 10.27
CA TYR A 142 2.08 8.15 10.60
C TYR A 142 2.40 9.41 9.82
N GLN A 143 2.74 10.46 10.53
CA GLN A 143 3.05 11.75 9.92
C GLN A 143 4.52 12.07 9.96
#